data_b45a2b2a401294fe74289639e06b6c6a
#
_entry.id   b45a2b2a401294fe74289639e06b6c6a
#
_cell.length_a   1.000
_cell.length_b   1.000
_cell.length_c   1.000
_cell.angle_alpha   90.00
_cell.angle_beta   90.00
_cell.angle_gamma   90.00
#
_symmetry.space_group_name_H-M   'P 1'
#
loop_
_entity.id
_entity.type
_entity.pdbx_description
1 polymer ?
#
loop_
_entity_poly.entity_id
_entity_poly.type
_entity_poly.pdbx_seq_one_letter_code
_entity_poly.pdbx_strand_id
1 'polypeptide(L)'
;LKRIGLIPERILSALAVLSVALLSACAAPTPGAQTSGAVYDPYEETNRKIHGFNVALDKAFVRSASKGYTTVVPEPMLDSVTYFSDNLSMPSAFVNSLLQGNFKRAGTAALRFALNSTIGFAGLADPATDFGIPPADTDFGETLHVWGFGEGPFVMLPIYGPSTSRDAIGVVTDLFTNPLSYAPQRPIKNIGVWARALDQMGNRGRYSDVVDSILYDSADSYAQLRTIYLQNRRFELGETDAASEIDPYALDTEGF
;
A
#
# COMPACT_ATOMS: atom_id res chain seq x y z
N LEU A 1 -20.75 25.45 34.40
CA LEU A 1 -21.19 24.36 33.50
C LEU A 1 -20.66 24.66 32.11
N LYS A 2 -19.49 24.06 31.73
CA LYS A 2 -18.92 24.10 30.39
C LYS A 2 -19.84 23.34 29.44
N ARG A 3 -20.33 23.98 28.38
CA ARG A 3 -21.05 23.34 27.31
C ARG A 3 -20.12 22.32 26.65
N ILE A 4 -20.45 21.04 26.72
CA ILE A 4 -19.85 19.97 25.92
C ILE A 4 -20.19 20.32 24.48
N GLY A 5 -19.18 20.62 23.68
CA GLY A 5 -19.34 20.99 22.29
C GLY A 5 -20.00 19.83 21.51
N LEU A 6 -21.21 20.06 21.04
CA LEU A 6 -21.91 19.16 20.13
C LEU A 6 -21.07 19.00 18.88
N ILE A 7 -20.80 17.75 18.54
CA ILE A 7 -20.13 17.37 17.28
C ILE A 7 -20.95 17.99 16.13
N PRO A 8 -20.36 18.77 15.23
CA PRO A 8 -21.08 19.41 14.14
C PRO A 8 -21.83 18.35 13.29
N GLU A 9 -23.08 18.64 12.95
CA GLU A 9 -23.99 17.73 12.23
C GLU A 9 -23.37 17.12 10.95
N ARG A 10 -22.43 17.84 10.32
CA ARG A 10 -21.66 17.37 9.15
C ARG A 10 -20.72 16.20 9.47
N ILE A 11 -20.23 16.13 10.70
CA ILE A 11 -19.37 14.99 11.14
C ILE A 11 -20.26 13.79 11.45
N LEU A 12 -21.42 14.02 12.04
CA LEU A 12 -22.39 12.94 12.32
C LEU A 12 -22.93 12.32 11.02
N SER A 13 -23.24 13.13 10.01
CA SER A 13 -23.67 12.63 8.70
C SER A 13 -22.56 11.93 7.95
N ALA A 14 -21.32 12.40 8.03
CA ALA A 14 -20.15 11.72 7.43
C ALA A 14 -19.90 10.36 8.10
N LEU A 15 -20.03 10.28 9.43
CA LEU A 15 -19.93 9.03 10.17
C LEU A 15 -21.07 8.06 9.87
N ALA A 16 -22.28 8.56 9.66
CA ALA A 16 -23.44 7.76 9.28
C ALA A 16 -23.29 7.19 7.87
N VAL A 17 -22.81 7.98 6.90
CA VAL A 17 -22.52 7.52 5.54
C VAL A 17 -21.38 6.51 5.54
N LEU A 18 -20.34 6.73 6.33
CA LEU A 18 -19.23 5.79 6.48
C LEU A 18 -19.69 4.48 7.14
N SER A 19 -20.59 4.55 8.13
CA SER A 19 -21.18 3.36 8.78
C SER A 19 -22.03 2.55 7.82
N VAL A 20 -22.81 3.19 6.95
CA VAL A 20 -23.62 2.51 5.92
C VAL A 20 -22.73 1.89 4.84
N ALA A 21 -21.65 2.56 4.45
CA ALA A 21 -20.65 1.99 3.53
C ALA A 21 -19.92 0.77 4.14
N LEU A 22 -19.61 0.81 5.43
CA LEU A 22 -19.00 -0.32 6.16
C LEU A 22 -19.96 -1.50 6.33
N LEU A 23 -21.27 -1.25 6.52
CA LEU A 23 -22.29 -2.31 6.61
C LEU A 23 -22.54 -2.98 5.25
N SER A 24 -22.37 -2.26 4.14
CA SER A 24 -22.47 -2.82 2.78
C SER A 24 -21.27 -3.71 2.44
N ALA A 25 -20.11 -3.51 3.06
CA ALA A 25 -18.93 -4.36 2.90
C ALA A 25 -19.05 -5.71 3.62
N CYS A 26 -20.02 -5.85 4.55
CA CYS A 26 -20.32 -7.10 5.25
C CYS A 26 -21.22 -8.07 4.46
N ALA A 27 -21.54 -7.80 3.18
CA ALA A 27 -22.04 -8.83 2.27
C ALA A 27 -20.89 -9.75 1.88
N ALA A 28 -20.48 -10.60 2.83
CA ALA A 28 -19.51 -11.65 2.56
C ALA A 28 -20.00 -12.51 1.39
N PRO A 29 -19.17 -12.81 0.38
CA PRO A 29 -19.50 -13.82 -0.61
C PRO A 29 -19.85 -15.11 0.13
N THR A 30 -20.91 -15.78 -0.33
CA THR A 30 -21.32 -17.08 0.22
C THR A 30 -20.07 -18.00 0.26
N PRO A 31 -19.80 -18.66 1.41
CA PRO A 31 -18.71 -19.64 1.48
C PRO A 31 -18.95 -20.73 0.43
N GLY A 32 -18.15 -20.79 -0.62
CA GLY A 32 -18.30 -21.68 -1.77
C GLY A 32 -18.03 -21.05 -3.13
N ALA A 33 -17.95 -19.73 -3.24
CA ALA A 33 -17.64 -19.04 -4.50
C ALA A 33 -16.13 -18.77 -4.70
N GLN A 34 -15.30 -19.13 -3.73
CA GLN A 34 -13.85 -19.10 -3.88
C GLN A 34 -13.38 -20.43 -4.49
N THR A 35 -13.55 -20.57 -5.81
CA THR A 35 -12.70 -21.50 -6.56
C THR A 35 -11.27 -20.99 -6.43
N SER A 36 -10.41 -21.79 -5.82
CA SER A 36 -8.97 -21.54 -5.64
C SER A 36 -8.40 -20.95 -6.95
N GLY A 37 -7.90 -19.74 -6.90
CA GLY A 37 -7.25 -19.06 -8.04
C GLY A 37 -8.12 -18.11 -8.86
N ALA A 38 -9.43 -18.05 -8.71
CA ALA A 38 -10.25 -17.08 -9.44
C ALA A 38 -10.16 -15.68 -8.82
N VAL A 39 -9.86 -14.70 -9.66
CA VAL A 39 -9.83 -13.28 -9.26
C VAL A 39 -11.27 -12.79 -9.05
N TYR A 40 -11.59 -12.32 -7.83
CA TYR A 40 -12.89 -11.75 -7.53
C TYR A 40 -12.92 -10.25 -7.88
N ASP A 41 -13.43 -9.93 -9.06
CA ASP A 41 -13.48 -8.57 -9.61
C ASP A 41 -14.87 -8.23 -10.16
N PRO A 42 -15.87 -8.05 -9.28
CA PRO A 42 -17.25 -7.72 -9.70
C PRO A 42 -17.36 -6.30 -10.27
N TYR A 43 -16.35 -5.46 -10.09
CA TYR A 43 -16.32 -4.06 -10.56
C TYR A 43 -15.41 -3.85 -11.76
N GLU A 44 -15.07 -4.91 -12.52
CA GLU A 44 -14.09 -4.87 -13.59
C GLU A 44 -14.32 -3.73 -14.59
N GLU A 45 -15.56 -3.49 -15.01
CA GLU A 45 -15.86 -2.39 -15.95
C GLU A 45 -15.48 -1.02 -15.39
N THR A 46 -15.78 -0.75 -14.12
CA THR A 46 -15.43 0.51 -13.45
C THR A 46 -13.94 0.59 -13.20
N ASN A 47 -13.34 -0.51 -12.74
CA ASN A 47 -11.92 -0.60 -12.48
C ASN A 47 -11.08 -0.36 -13.73
N ARG A 48 -11.51 -0.86 -14.90
CA ARG A 48 -10.87 -0.60 -16.21
C ARG A 48 -10.93 0.87 -16.60
N LYS A 49 -12.04 1.55 -16.30
CA LYS A 49 -12.16 3.01 -16.56
C LYS A 49 -11.19 3.81 -15.69
N ILE A 50 -11.09 3.47 -14.41
CA ILE A 50 -10.15 4.11 -13.47
C ILE A 50 -8.70 3.78 -13.87
N HIS A 51 -8.41 2.53 -14.26
CA HIS A 51 -7.10 2.14 -14.79
C HIS A 51 -6.73 2.99 -16.01
N GLY A 52 -7.63 3.12 -16.97
CA GLY A 52 -7.43 3.98 -18.15
C GLY A 52 -7.11 5.44 -17.78
N PHE A 53 -7.80 5.98 -16.76
CA PHE A 53 -7.47 7.30 -16.21
C PHE A 53 -6.05 7.34 -15.61
N ASN A 54 -5.68 6.36 -14.79
CA ASN A 54 -4.35 6.28 -14.18
C ASN A 54 -3.24 6.17 -15.24
N VAL A 55 -3.44 5.35 -16.27
CA VAL A 55 -2.51 5.21 -17.42
C VAL A 55 -2.40 6.53 -18.20
N ALA A 56 -3.52 7.20 -18.43
CA ALA A 56 -3.51 8.49 -19.12
C ALA A 56 -2.76 9.57 -18.31
N LEU A 57 -2.94 9.59 -17.00
CA LEU A 57 -2.22 10.49 -16.08
C LEU A 57 -0.71 10.17 -16.06
N ASP A 58 -0.35 8.88 -15.98
CA ASP A 58 1.06 8.46 -16.06
C ASP A 58 1.70 8.91 -17.37
N LYS A 59 1.05 8.63 -18.49
CA LYS A 59 1.53 8.99 -19.82
C LYS A 59 1.67 10.49 -20.02
N ALA A 60 0.71 11.29 -19.51
CA ALA A 60 0.68 12.72 -19.68
C ALA A 60 1.72 13.45 -18.81
N PHE A 61 1.96 12.96 -17.60
CA PHE A 61 2.75 13.71 -16.63
C PHE A 61 3.75 12.83 -15.86
N VAL A 62 3.29 11.76 -15.17
CA VAL A 62 4.10 11.06 -14.16
C VAL A 62 5.34 10.43 -14.80
N ARG A 63 5.19 9.76 -15.95
CA ARG A 63 6.29 9.12 -16.68
C ARG A 63 7.42 10.10 -17.01
N SER A 64 7.08 11.24 -17.59
CA SER A 64 8.09 12.24 -17.99
C SER A 64 8.73 12.92 -16.78
N ALA A 65 7.92 13.26 -15.77
CA ALA A 65 8.40 13.86 -14.54
C ALA A 65 9.33 12.92 -13.77
N SER A 66 8.98 11.63 -13.67
CA SER A 66 9.78 10.61 -12.99
C SER A 66 11.11 10.35 -13.69
N LYS A 67 11.11 10.23 -15.03
CA LYS A 67 12.35 10.10 -15.82
C LYS A 67 13.24 11.34 -15.68
N GLY A 68 12.66 12.53 -15.72
CA GLY A 68 13.39 13.77 -15.48
C GLY A 68 13.98 13.84 -14.07
N TYR A 69 13.19 13.45 -13.07
CA TYR A 69 13.62 13.41 -11.67
C TYR A 69 14.82 12.46 -11.47
N THR A 70 14.75 11.23 -11.95
CA THR A 70 15.85 10.25 -11.84
C THR A 70 17.05 10.54 -12.73
N THR A 71 16.90 11.36 -13.76
CA THR A 71 18.04 11.81 -14.59
C THR A 71 18.83 12.94 -13.91
N VAL A 72 18.13 13.81 -13.18
CA VAL A 72 18.75 15.02 -12.57
C VAL A 72 19.26 14.71 -11.16
N VAL A 73 18.54 13.89 -10.39
CA VAL A 73 18.86 13.59 -8.99
C VAL A 73 19.77 12.35 -8.94
N PRO A 74 20.97 12.46 -8.35
CA PRO A 74 21.88 11.33 -8.18
C PRO A 74 21.26 10.20 -7.33
N GLU A 75 21.60 8.95 -7.67
CA GLU A 75 21.06 7.74 -7.01
C GLU A 75 21.14 7.78 -5.46
N PRO A 76 22.25 8.19 -4.81
CA PRO A 76 22.31 8.27 -3.35
C PRO A 76 21.30 9.25 -2.73
N MET A 77 20.90 10.28 -3.47
CA MET A 77 19.87 11.23 -3.01
C MET A 77 18.47 10.65 -3.18
N LEU A 78 18.24 9.87 -4.24
CA LEU A 78 16.99 9.13 -4.41
C LEU A 78 16.82 8.11 -3.28
N ASP A 79 17.89 7.39 -2.92
CA ASP A 79 17.90 6.46 -1.78
C ASP A 79 17.59 7.17 -0.46
N SER A 80 18.16 8.35 -0.25
CA SER A 80 17.86 9.15 0.94
C SER A 80 16.39 9.56 1.03
N VAL A 81 15.74 9.83 -0.11
CA VAL A 81 14.29 10.12 -0.15
C VAL A 81 13.49 8.87 0.22
N THR A 82 13.87 7.71 -0.29
CA THR A 82 13.24 6.42 0.05
C THR A 82 13.40 6.13 1.56
N TYR A 83 14.62 6.18 2.10
CA TYR A 83 14.86 5.97 3.52
C TYR A 83 14.07 6.93 4.42
N PHE A 84 13.97 8.19 3.99
CA PHE A 84 13.21 9.19 4.70
C PHE A 84 11.69 8.87 4.69
N SER A 85 11.16 8.48 3.53
CA SER A 85 9.77 8.04 3.38
C SER A 85 9.46 6.84 4.26
N ASP A 86 10.33 5.84 4.24
CA ASP A 86 10.19 4.63 5.05
C ASP A 86 10.28 4.93 6.54
N ASN A 87 11.23 5.78 6.95
CA ASN A 87 11.34 6.18 8.35
C ASN A 87 10.08 6.90 8.86
N LEU A 88 9.44 7.72 8.01
CA LEU A 88 8.16 8.37 8.36
C LEU A 88 6.97 7.42 8.39
N SER A 89 7.07 6.22 7.81
CA SER A 89 6.06 5.16 7.90
C SER A 89 6.16 4.35 9.20
N MET A 90 7.34 4.29 9.84
CA MET A 90 7.59 3.45 11.02
C MET A 90 6.63 3.72 12.21
N PRO A 91 6.20 4.95 12.52
CA PRO A 91 5.20 5.18 13.56
C PRO A 91 3.85 4.53 13.25
N SER A 92 3.41 4.50 11.97
CA SER A 92 2.22 3.76 11.56
C SER A 92 2.43 2.26 11.68
N ALA A 93 3.58 1.76 11.23
CA ALA A 93 3.96 0.36 11.35
C ALA A 93 4.01 -0.12 12.82
N PHE A 94 4.49 0.73 13.73
CA PHE A 94 4.46 0.46 15.17
C PHE A 94 3.02 0.27 15.67
N VAL A 95 2.11 1.20 15.33
CA VAL A 95 0.70 1.13 15.75
C VAL A 95 0.02 -0.12 15.17
N ASN A 96 0.18 -0.38 13.87
CA ASN A 96 -0.39 -1.55 13.21
C ASN A 96 0.15 -2.86 13.81
N SER A 97 1.45 -2.94 14.09
CA SER A 97 2.05 -4.12 14.75
C SER A 97 1.47 -4.37 16.14
N LEU A 98 1.18 -3.32 16.91
CA LEU A 98 0.50 -3.47 18.20
C LEU A 98 -0.94 -3.98 18.03
N LEU A 99 -1.68 -3.45 17.05
CA LEU A 99 -3.06 -3.88 16.74
C LEU A 99 -3.11 -5.34 16.27
N GLN A 100 -2.04 -5.82 15.63
CA GLN A 100 -1.86 -7.21 15.22
C GLN A 100 -1.41 -8.13 16.37
N GLY A 101 -1.10 -7.59 17.54
CA GLY A 101 -0.51 -8.34 18.65
C GLY A 101 0.95 -8.76 18.41
N ASN A 102 1.61 -8.22 17.40
CA ASN A 102 3.00 -8.52 17.05
C ASN A 102 3.97 -7.56 17.74
N PHE A 103 4.16 -7.77 19.05
CA PHE A 103 5.04 -6.91 19.86
C PHE A 103 6.51 -6.93 19.41
N LYS A 104 6.96 -8.03 18.78
CA LYS A 104 8.33 -8.11 18.24
C LYS A 104 8.48 -7.12 17.07
N ARG A 105 7.57 -7.15 16.09
CA ARG A 105 7.57 -6.22 14.95
C ARG A 105 7.39 -4.77 15.44
N ALA A 106 6.51 -4.53 16.42
CA ALA A 106 6.35 -3.20 17.02
C ALA A 106 7.66 -2.69 17.61
N GLY A 107 8.36 -3.50 18.41
CA GLY A 107 9.67 -3.15 18.95
C GLY A 107 10.72 -2.88 17.86
N THR A 108 10.71 -3.68 16.79
CA THR A 108 11.58 -3.48 15.62
C THR A 108 11.29 -2.15 14.92
N ALA A 109 10.01 -1.82 14.65
CA ALA A 109 9.60 -0.55 14.05
C ALA A 109 10.04 0.65 14.90
N ALA A 110 9.83 0.58 16.22
CA ALA A 110 10.26 1.63 17.15
C ALA A 110 11.79 1.80 17.15
N LEU A 111 12.54 0.70 17.13
CA LEU A 111 14.00 0.73 17.12
C LEU A 111 14.54 1.29 15.80
N ARG A 112 14.00 0.86 14.66
CA ARG A 112 14.36 1.42 13.34
C ARG A 112 14.07 2.91 13.30
N PHE A 113 12.89 3.34 13.72
CA PHE A 113 12.54 4.76 13.78
C PHE A 113 13.52 5.56 14.64
N ALA A 114 13.88 5.08 15.83
CA ALA A 114 14.80 5.75 16.73
C ALA A 114 16.22 5.85 16.13
N LEU A 115 16.76 4.76 15.58
CA LEU A 115 18.10 4.74 14.98
C LEU A 115 18.17 5.61 13.73
N ASN A 116 17.22 5.45 12.82
CA ASN A 116 17.20 6.19 11.56
C ASN A 116 16.93 7.69 11.79
N SER A 117 16.11 8.04 12.79
CA SER A 117 15.87 9.45 13.11
C SER A 117 17.04 10.11 13.82
N THR A 118 17.87 9.39 14.57
CA THR A 118 19.01 9.94 15.34
C THR A 118 20.32 9.80 14.56
N ILE A 119 20.81 8.59 14.38
CA ILE A 119 22.08 8.28 13.69
C ILE A 119 21.92 8.48 12.17
N GLY A 120 20.74 8.17 11.61
CA GLY A 120 20.42 8.30 10.19
C GLY A 120 20.01 9.72 9.75
N PHE A 121 20.36 10.77 10.50
CA PHE A 121 20.06 12.16 10.15
C PHE A 121 18.58 12.41 9.82
N ALA A 122 17.70 12.14 10.79
CA ALA A 122 16.25 12.25 10.66
C ALA A 122 15.65 11.29 9.59
N GLY A 123 16.30 10.19 9.28
CA GLY A 123 15.83 9.17 8.34
C GLY A 123 16.38 9.31 6.92
N LEU A 124 17.33 10.20 6.67
CA LEU A 124 17.99 10.32 5.35
C LEU A 124 18.98 9.19 5.07
N ALA A 125 19.34 8.41 6.07
CA ALA A 125 20.11 7.18 5.98
C ALA A 125 19.40 6.08 6.79
N ASP A 126 19.73 4.80 6.51
CA ASP A 126 19.16 3.62 7.16
C ASP A 126 20.20 2.80 7.93
N PRO A 127 20.81 3.35 9.00
CA PRO A 127 21.75 2.61 9.84
C PRO A 127 21.10 1.39 10.50
N ALA A 128 19.78 1.35 10.66
CA ALA A 128 19.09 0.17 11.20
C ALA A 128 19.33 -1.07 10.32
N THR A 129 19.30 -0.92 9.00
CA THR A 129 19.64 -2.01 8.06
C THR A 129 21.12 -2.39 8.15
N ASP A 130 22.03 -1.42 8.27
CA ASP A 130 23.47 -1.68 8.44
C ASP A 130 23.76 -2.46 9.74
N PHE A 131 22.97 -2.25 10.78
CA PHE A 131 23.04 -3.03 12.03
C PHE A 131 22.32 -4.37 11.98
N GLY A 132 21.79 -4.78 10.82
CA GLY A 132 21.10 -6.05 10.62
C GLY A 132 19.71 -6.12 11.26
N ILE A 133 19.06 -4.98 11.52
CA ILE A 133 17.69 -4.93 12.04
C ILE A 133 16.75 -5.16 10.85
N PRO A 134 15.88 -6.19 10.90
CA PRO A 134 15.00 -6.53 9.79
C PRO A 134 13.99 -5.42 9.49
N PRO A 135 13.41 -5.38 8.27
CA PRO A 135 12.29 -4.50 7.96
C PRO A 135 11.08 -4.79 8.88
N ALA A 136 10.28 -3.75 9.12
CA ALA A 136 9.12 -3.83 10.01
C ALA A 136 7.85 -3.24 9.37
N ASP A 137 7.84 -3.19 8.04
CA ASP A 137 6.74 -2.60 7.28
C ASP A 137 5.46 -3.40 7.49
N THR A 138 4.39 -2.67 7.70
CA THR A 138 3.02 -3.20 7.82
C THR A 138 2.02 -2.04 7.69
N ASP A 139 0.77 -2.39 7.38
CA ASP A 139 -0.32 -1.45 7.16
C ASP A 139 -1.62 -1.93 7.83
N PHE A 140 -2.65 -1.10 7.76
CA PHE A 140 -3.93 -1.46 8.36
C PHE A 140 -4.70 -2.52 7.53
N GLY A 141 -4.41 -2.69 6.24
CA GLY A 141 -4.94 -3.79 5.43
C GLY A 141 -4.43 -5.15 5.93
N GLU A 142 -3.12 -5.25 6.29
CA GLU A 142 -2.57 -6.42 6.96
C GLU A 142 -3.19 -6.60 8.37
N THR A 143 -3.43 -5.52 9.09
CA THR A 143 -4.09 -5.59 10.40
C THR A 143 -5.50 -6.20 10.28
N LEU A 144 -6.27 -5.77 9.28
CA LEU A 144 -7.58 -6.37 8.99
C LEU A 144 -7.45 -7.86 8.60
N HIS A 145 -6.42 -8.22 7.82
CA HIS A 145 -6.14 -9.61 7.48
C HIS A 145 -5.88 -10.45 8.74
N VAL A 146 -5.00 -10.00 9.63
CA VAL A 146 -4.72 -10.67 10.92
C VAL A 146 -5.97 -10.81 11.79
N TRP A 147 -6.89 -9.86 11.70
CA TRP A 147 -8.20 -9.94 12.38
C TRP A 147 -9.20 -10.86 11.69
N GLY A 148 -8.83 -11.49 10.56
CA GLY A 148 -9.66 -12.47 9.85
C GLY A 148 -10.58 -11.87 8.78
N PHE A 149 -10.38 -10.60 8.41
CA PHE A 149 -11.12 -10.01 7.29
C PHE A 149 -10.55 -10.52 5.95
N GLY A 150 -11.43 -11.05 5.12
CA GLY A 150 -11.06 -11.49 3.77
C GLY A 150 -10.61 -10.34 2.87
N GLU A 151 -9.92 -10.68 1.80
CA GLU A 151 -9.40 -9.73 0.79
C GLU A 151 -10.51 -8.87 0.15
N GLY A 152 -11.68 -9.46 -0.06
CA GLY A 152 -12.83 -8.83 -0.71
C GLY A 152 -12.64 -8.60 -2.21
N PRO A 153 -13.52 -7.82 -2.86
CA PRO A 153 -13.40 -7.50 -4.27
C PRO A 153 -12.13 -6.72 -4.59
N PHE A 154 -11.59 -6.98 -5.79
CA PHE A 154 -10.56 -6.11 -6.35
C PHE A 154 -11.13 -4.73 -6.67
N VAL A 155 -10.38 -3.68 -6.39
CA VAL A 155 -10.73 -2.29 -6.68
C VAL A 155 -9.54 -1.54 -7.25
N MET A 156 -9.78 -0.72 -8.27
CA MET A 156 -8.77 0.20 -8.81
C MET A 156 -9.00 1.58 -8.23
N LEU A 157 -8.02 2.11 -7.52
CA LEU A 157 -8.11 3.43 -6.92
C LEU A 157 -7.54 4.50 -7.86
N PRO A 158 -8.20 5.66 -8.00
CA PRO A 158 -7.63 6.78 -8.77
C PRO A 158 -6.29 7.22 -8.18
N ILE A 159 -5.28 7.38 -9.02
CA ILE A 159 -3.91 7.79 -8.67
C ILE A 159 -3.13 6.74 -7.86
N TYR A 160 -3.78 6.08 -6.92
CA TYR A 160 -3.15 5.09 -6.03
C TYR A 160 -2.85 3.76 -6.75
N GLY A 161 -3.71 3.34 -7.67
CA GLY A 161 -3.55 2.10 -8.43
C GLY A 161 -4.34 0.91 -7.91
N PRO A 162 -3.85 -0.33 -8.13
CA PRO A 162 -4.54 -1.55 -7.75
C PRO A 162 -4.64 -1.70 -6.23
N SER A 163 -5.76 -2.27 -5.76
CA SER A 163 -6.05 -2.53 -4.35
C SER A 163 -7.11 -3.63 -4.23
N THR A 164 -7.34 -4.10 -3.02
CA THR A 164 -8.55 -4.83 -2.64
C THR A 164 -9.44 -3.94 -1.78
N SER A 165 -10.69 -4.32 -1.58
CA SER A 165 -11.56 -3.54 -0.68
C SER A 165 -11.04 -3.51 0.75
N ARG A 166 -10.44 -4.59 1.26
CA ARG A 166 -9.75 -4.63 2.55
C ARG A 166 -8.61 -3.63 2.61
N ASP A 167 -7.72 -3.68 1.61
CA ASP A 167 -6.53 -2.85 1.59
C ASP A 167 -6.87 -1.38 1.32
N ALA A 168 -7.90 -1.08 0.53
CA ALA A 168 -8.41 0.27 0.31
C ALA A 168 -8.93 0.90 1.63
N ILE A 169 -9.63 0.12 2.46
CA ILE A 169 -10.02 0.55 3.82
C ILE A 169 -8.77 0.80 4.66
N GLY A 170 -7.78 -0.08 4.54
CA GLY A 170 -6.48 0.05 5.20
C GLY A 170 -5.81 1.38 4.87
N VAL A 171 -5.65 1.70 3.59
CA VAL A 171 -5.06 2.97 3.11
C VAL A 171 -5.76 4.18 3.72
N VAL A 172 -7.10 4.19 3.71
CA VAL A 172 -7.88 5.30 4.32
C VAL A 172 -7.64 5.37 5.81
N THR A 173 -7.61 4.23 6.50
CA THR A 173 -7.42 4.17 7.95
C THR A 173 -6.02 4.63 8.34
N ASP A 174 -4.99 4.26 7.59
CA ASP A 174 -3.61 4.66 7.85
C ASP A 174 -3.39 6.18 7.77
N LEU A 175 -4.20 6.91 7.00
CA LEU A 175 -4.18 8.36 7.01
C LEU A 175 -4.58 8.95 8.37
N PHE A 176 -5.40 8.24 9.13
CA PHE A 176 -5.89 8.66 10.45
C PHE A 176 -5.14 8.02 11.62
N THR A 177 -4.53 6.85 11.41
CA THR A 177 -3.82 6.13 12.48
C THR A 177 -2.35 6.52 12.58
N ASN A 178 -1.77 7.14 11.56
CA ASN A 178 -0.38 7.58 11.60
C ASN A 178 -0.21 8.73 12.62
N PRO A 179 0.58 8.54 13.72
CA PRO A 179 0.77 9.55 14.74
C PRO A 179 1.34 10.87 14.22
N LEU A 180 2.13 10.85 13.15
CA LEU A 180 2.70 12.04 12.52
C LEU A 180 1.62 12.97 11.92
N SER A 181 0.46 12.42 11.54
CA SER A 181 -0.66 13.22 11.02
C SER A 181 -1.23 14.18 12.05
N TYR A 182 -0.95 13.98 13.34
CA TYR A 182 -1.40 14.81 14.46
C TYR A 182 -0.35 15.81 14.93
N ALA A 183 0.81 15.88 14.28
CA ALA A 183 1.83 16.86 14.63
C ALA A 183 1.26 18.29 14.53
N PRO A 184 1.49 19.17 15.54
CA PRO A 184 0.90 20.50 15.59
C PRO A 184 1.47 21.44 14.52
N GLN A 185 2.64 21.13 13.99
CA GLN A 185 3.33 21.97 13.00
C GLN A 185 2.95 21.51 11.57
N ARG A 186 2.42 22.44 10.77
CA ARG A 186 1.95 22.16 9.40
C ARG A 186 2.99 21.50 8.48
N PRO A 187 4.28 21.91 8.45
CA PRO A 187 5.24 21.22 7.58
C PRO A 187 5.38 19.74 7.95
N ILE A 188 5.44 19.38 9.22
CA ILE A 188 5.62 18.01 9.69
C ILE A 188 4.39 17.17 9.38
N LYS A 189 3.18 17.70 9.53
CA LYS A 189 1.93 17.00 9.24
C LYS A 189 1.85 16.47 7.80
N ASN A 190 2.35 17.21 6.82
CA ASN A 190 2.24 16.86 5.42
C ASN A 190 3.53 16.28 4.82
N ILE A 191 4.63 16.29 5.58
CA ILE A 191 5.94 15.88 5.05
C ILE A 191 5.95 14.43 4.59
N GLY A 192 5.24 13.54 5.30
CA GLY A 192 5.12 12.12 4.93
C GLY A 192 4.43 11.92 3.58
N VAL A 193 3.40 12.72 3.27
CA VAL A 193 2.70 12.63 1.97
C VAL A 193 3.65 13.05 0.83
N TRP A 194 4.40 14.14 1.02
CA TRP A 194 5.35 14.60 0.01
C TRP A 194 6.55 13.66 -0.14
N ALA A 195 7.08 13.13 0.97
CA ALA A 195 8.17 12.16 0.95
C ALA A 195 7.74 10.91 0.16
N ARG A 196 6.55 10.37 0.45
CA ARG A 196 6.00 9.22 -0.26
C ARG A 196 5.75 9.51 -1.74
N ALA A 197 5.27 10.71 -2.09
CA ALA A 197 5.07 11.08 -3.48
C ALA A 197 6.41 11.16 -4.27
N LEU A 198 7.45 11.73 -3.65
CA LEU A 198 8.78 11.79 -4.25
C LEU A 198 9.44 10.40 -4.36
N ASP A 199 9.28 9.55 -3.36
CA ASP A 199 9.72 8.16 -3.38
C ASP A 199 9.04 7.39 -4.52
N GLN A 200 7.72 7.48 -4.64
CA GLN A 200 6.96 6.86 -5.74
C GLN A 200 7.42 7.36 -7.12
N MET A 201 7.71 8.65 -7.25
CA MET A 201 8.28 9.21 -8.48
C MET A 201 9.68 8.66 -8.76
N GLY A 202 10.53 8.52 -7.72
CA GLY A 202 11.84 7.90 -7.83
C GLY A 202 11.74 6.46 -8.32
N ASN A 203 10.89 5.66 -7.69
CA ASN A 203 10.65 4.26 -8.05
C ASN A 203 10.06 4.13 -9.46
N ARG A 204 9.09 4.98 -9.84
CA ARG A 204 8.54 5.03 -11.21
C ARG A 204 9.63 5.33 -12.26
N GLY A 205 10.59 6.19 -11.92
CA GLY A 205 11.71 6.53 -12.81
C GLY A 205 12.75 5.40 -12.88
N ARG A 206 13.16 4.84 -11.75
CA ARG A 206 14.15 3.74 -11.65
C ARG A 206 13.68 2.50 -12.40
N TYR A 207 12.40 2.14 -12.24
CA TYR A 207 11.81 0.95 -12.86
C TYR A 207 11.02 1.27 -14.12
N SER A 208 11.38 2.39 -14.81
CA SER A 208 10.61 2.90 -15.94
C SER A 208 10.37 1.86 -17.03
N ASP A 209 11.37 1.05 -17.37
CA ASP A 209 11.26 0.08 -18.47
C ASP A 209 10.30 -1.06 -18.12
N VAL A 210 10.34 -1.54 -16.88
CA VAL A 210 9.41 -2.57 -16.39
C VAL A 210 7.98 -2.03 -16.32
N VAL A 211 7.81 -0.84 -15.75
CA VAL A 211 6.47 -0.21 -15.64
C VAL A 211 5.92 0.15 -17.01
N ASP A 212 6.76 0.66 -17.92
CA ASP A 212 6.37 0.97 -19.30
C ASP A 212 5.91 -0.30 -20.04
N SER A 213 6.63 -1.43 -19.89
CA SER A 213 6.25 -2.70 -20.52
C SER A 213 4.90 -3.22 -20.00
N ILE A 214 4.61 -3.08 -18.71
CA ILE A 214 3.33 -3.47 -18.13
C ILE A 214 2.20 -2.56 -18.59
N LEU A 215 2.39 -1.24 -18.54
CA LEU A 215 1.32 -0.28 -18.79
C LEU A 215 1.04 -0.05 -20.27
N TYR A 216 2.05 -0.16 -21.14
CA TYR A 216 1.95 0.28 -22.53
C TYR A 216 2.15 -0.82 -23.57
N ASP A 217 2.98 -1.83 -23.27
CA ASP A 217 3.35 -2.88 -24.23
C ASP A 217 2.55 -4.18 -24.00
N SER A 218 1.85 -4.28 -22.88
CA SER A 218 1.02 -5.42 -22.53
C SER A 218 -0.27 -5.47 -23.37
N ALA A 219 -0.69 -6.67 -23.77
CA ALA A 219 -1.97 -6.88 -24.47
C ALA A 219 -3.19 -6.50 -23.60
N ASP A 220 -3.13 -6.70 -22.29
CA ASP A 220 -4.11 -6.26 -21.29
C ASP A 220 -3.39 -5.81 -20.01
N SER A 221 -3.02 -4.55 -19.98
CA SER A 221 -2.30 -3.93 -18.85
C SER A 221 -3.10 -3.97 -17.55
N TYR A 222 -4.43 -3.89 -17.63
CA TYR A 222 -5.29 -3.98 -16.46
C TYR A 222 -5.23 -5.38 -15.82
N ALA A 223 -5.43 -6.43 -16.61
CA ALA A 223 -5.41 -7.81 -16.11
C ALA A 223 -4.03 -8.19 -15.57
N GLN A 224 -2.97 -7.76 -16.25
CA GLN A 224 -1.60 -8.00 -15.81
C GLN A 224 -1.30 -7.32 -14.48
N LEU A 225 -1.62 -6.02 -14.35
CA LEU A 225 -1.38 -5.25 -13.14
C LEU A 225 -2.20 -5.79 -11.95
N ARG A 226 -3.46 -6.19 -12.19
CA ARG A 226 -4.31 -6.84 -11.19
C ARG A 226 -3.68 -8.12 -10.67
N THR A 227 -3.20 -8.96 -11.58
CA THR A 227 -2.58 -10.24 -11.22
C THR A 227 -1.30 -10.04 -10.41
N ILE A 228 -0.41 -9.16 -10.87
CA ILE A 228 0.84 -8.84 -10.16
C ILE A 228 0.53 -8.33 -8.75
N TYR A 229 -0.42 -7.40 -8.60
CA TYR A 229 -0.80 -6.86 -7.31
C TYR A 229 -1.32 -7.95 -6.36
N LEU A 230 -2.27 -8.77 -6.80
CA LEU A 230 -2.88 -9.80 -5.96
C LEU A 230 -1.86 -10.86 -5.54
N GLN A 231 -0.99 -11.30 -6.46
CA GLN A 231 0.07 -12.25 -6.15
C GLN A 231 1.05 -11.69 -5.14
N ASN A 232 1.54 -10.47 -5.36
CA ASN A 232 2.47 -9.82 -4.44
C ASN A 232 1.84 -9.63 -3.05
N ARG A 233 0.58 -9.14 -3.01
CA ARG A 233 -0.10 -8.88 -1.74
C ARG A 233 -0.37 -10.15 -0.94
N ARG A 234 -0.79 -11.22 -1.59
CA ARG A 234 -0.96 -12.53 -0.95
C ARG A 234 0.36 -13.10 -0.44
N PHE A 235 1.43 -12.93 -1.21
CA PHE A 235 2.78 -13.30 -0.76
C PHE A 235 3.22 -12.51 0.50
N GLU A 236 3.03 -11.19 0.52
CA GLU A 236 3.32 -10.34 1.69
C GLU A 236 2.55 -10.78 2.95
N LEU A 237 1.31 -11.20 2.77
CA LEU A 237 0.44 -11.68 3.85
C LEU A 237 0.69 -13.14 4.28
N GLY A 238 1.61 -13.83 3.59
CA GLY A 238 1.89 -15.24 3.84
C GLY A 238 0.79 -16.18 3.33
N GLU A 239 -0.13 -15.69 2.50
CA GLU A 239 -1.16 -16.49 1.82
C GLU A 239 -0.58 -17.15 0.55
N THR A 240 0.54 -17.83 0.66
CA THR A 240 1.06 -18.62 -0.44
C THR A 240 0.26 -19.92 -0.51
N ASP A 241 -0.68 -19.98 -1.48
CA ASP A 241 -1.29 -21.26 -1.84
C ASP A 241 -0.19 -22.22 -2.27
N ALA A 242 -0.14 -23.39 -1.64
CA ALA A 242 0.71 -24.49 -2.07
C ALA A 242 0.46 -24.93 -3.54
N ALA A 243 -0.62 -24.45 -4.15
CA ALA A 243 -0.95 -24.57 -5.57
C ALA A 243 -0.24 -23.55 -6.47
N SER A 244 0.43 -22.53 -5.94
CA SER A 244 1.23 -21.57 -6.72
C SER A 244 2.70 -21.97 -6.84
N GLU A 245 3.16 -22.99 -6.16
CA GLU A 245 4.34 -23.78 -6.52
C GLU A 245 4.01 -24.74 -7.68
N ILE A 246 3.51 -24.20 -8.77
CA ILE A 246 3.60 -24.90 -10.04
C ILE A 246 5.09 -24.86 -10.40
N ASP A 247 5.77 -25.96 -10.10
CA ASP A 247 7.09 -26.21 -10.68
C ASP A 247 6.96 -26.04 -12.19
N PRO A 248 7.53 -24.98 -12.80
CA PRO A 248 7.43 -24.78 -14.24
C PRO A 248 8.12 -25.89 -15.05
N TYR A 249 8.79 -26.83 -14.38
CA TYR A 249 9.42 -28.01 -14.92
C TYR A 249 8.66 -29.32 -14.61
N ALA A 250 7.61 -29.28 -13.78
CA ALA A 250 6.68 -30.40 -13.63
C ALA A 250 5.82 -30.49 -14.90
N LEU A 251 6.40 -30.96 -15.97
CA LEU A 251 5.66 -31.38 -17.17
C LEU A 251 4.77 -32.56 -16.75
N ASP A 252 3.47 -32.34 -16.80
CA ASP A 252 2.48 -33.40 -16.63
C ASP A 252 2.65 -34.36 -17.82
N THR A 253 3.38 -35.47 -17.58
CA THR A 253 3.64 -36.51 -18.61
C THR A 253 2.55 -37.59 -18.59
N GLU A 254 1.45 -37.40 -17.90
CA GLU A 254 0.30 -38.32 -17.88
C GLU A 254 -0.67 -38.07 -19.05
N GLY A 255 -0.19 -37.96 -20.26
CA GLY A 255 -1.07 -37.67 -21.40
C GLY A 255 -0.47 -37.98 -22.80
N PHE A 256 0.66 -38.70 -22.88
CA PHE A 256 1.22 -39.16 -24.15
C PHE A 256 1.28 -40.68 -24.20
#